data_189ad63a51c238fd31a9b069e1247b73
#
_entry.id   189ad63a51c238fd31a9b069e1247b73
#
_cell.length_a   1.000
_cell.length_b   1.000
_cell.length_c   1.000
_cell.angle_alpha   90.00
_cell.angle_beta   90.00
_cell.angle_gamma   90.00
#
_symmetry.space_group_name_H-M   'P 1'
#
loop_
_entity.id
_entity.type
_entity.pdbx_description
1 polymer ?
#
loop_
_entity_poly.entity_id
_entity_poly.type
_entity_poly.pdbx_seq_one_letter_code
_entity_poly.pdbx_strand_id
1 'polypeptide(L)'
;MYFREFGIPARIARCFSVEEADVQRKAFEGEKNCYISVYTFDDLYDTKGKTDYTSAVINTLWFDFDDNKKIENCLRDVRKFYRKYCKPNNIEPRIYFTGGRGFQMNIDFWCPLEIPNHIKRRS
;
A
#
# COMPACT_ATOMS: atom_id res chain seq x y z
N MET A 1 -10.01 -7.44 -14.95
CA MET A 1 -8.66 -7.86 -14.49
C MET A 1 -8.00 -6.66 -13.82
N TYR A 2 -7.41 -6.85 -12.66
CA TYR A 2 -6.69 -5.80 -11.96
C TYR A 2 -5.18 -5.95 -12.17
N PHE A 3 -4.49 -4.83 -12.13
CA PHE A 3 -3.05 -4.74 -12.30
C PHE A 3 -2.41 -4.14 -11.05
N ARG A 4 -1.15 -4.44 -10.84
CA ARG A 4 -0.37 -3.92 -9.73
C ARG A 4 1.05 -3.65 -10.20
N GLU A 5 1.64 -2.56 -9.74
CA GLU A 5 3.05 -2.31 -9.98
C GLU A 5 3.90 -3.22 -9.11
N PHE A 6 4.92 -3.79 -9.71
CA PHE A 6 5.89 -4.63 -9.02
C PHE A 6 7.30 -4.25 -9.45
N GLY A 7 8.16 -4.02 -8.50
CA GLY A 7 9.56 -3.66 -8.74
C GLY A 7 10.54 -4.58 -8.03
N ILE A 8 11.63 -4.92 -8.69
CA ILE A 8 12.68 -5.78 -8.19
C ILE A 8 14.01 -5.49 -8.88
N PRO A 9 15.14 -5.32 -8.17
CA PRO A 9 15.26 -5.12 -6.72
C PRO A 9 14.99 -3.68 -6.32
N ALA A 10 14.69 -2.80 -7.25
CA ALA A 10 14.44 -1.38 -7.03
C ALA A 10 12.96 -1.04 -7.20
N ARG A 11 12.57 0.14 -6.74
CA ARG A 11 11.19 0.64 -6.87
C ARG A 11 10.79 1.01 -8.30
N ILE A 12 11.69 0.90 -9.27
CA ILE A 12 11.35 1.06 -10.68
C ILE A 12 10.43 -0.10 -11.05
N ALA A 13 9.15 0.21 -11.16
CA ALA A 13 8.12 -0.79 -11.27
C ALA A 13 7.53 -0.85 -12.68
N ARG A 14 7.13 -2.06 -13.05
CA ARG A 14 6.25 -2.30 -14.21
C ARG A 14 4.92 -2.80 -13.68
N CYS A 15 3.88 -2.53 -14.43
CA CYS A 15 2.54 -2.99 -14.07
C CYS A 15 2.32 -4.40 -14.62
N PHE A 16 1.90 -5.28 -13.73
CA PHE A 16 1.55 -6.67 -14.05
C PHE A 16 0.11 -6.93 -13.62
N SER A 17 -0.52 -7.96 -14.18
CA SER A 17 -1.71 -8.48 -13.54
C SER A 17 -1.39 -8.88 -12.09
N VAL A 18 -2.40 -8.87 -11.22
CA VAL A 18 -2.20 -9.21 -9.80
C VAL A 18 -1.61 -10.63 -9.67
N GLU A 19 -2.04 -11.55 -10.52
CA GLU A 19 -1.56 -12.93 -10.53
C GLU A 19 -0.09 -13.01 -10.94
N GLU A 20 0.32 -12.29 -11.98
CA GLU A 20 1.72 -12.24 -12.42
C GLU A 20 2.63 -11.58 -11.40
N ALA A 21 2.17 -10.51 -10.76
CA ALA A 21 2.91 -9.86 -9.68
C ALA A 21 3.15 -10.82 -8.51
N ASP A 22 2.17 -11.64 -8.18
CA ASP A 22 2.30 -12.65 -7.13
C ASP A 22 3.31 -13.75 -7.50
N VAL A 23 3.31 -14.19 -8.75
CA VAL A 23 4.30 -15.15 -9.26
C VAL A 23 5.71 -14.58 -9.15
N GLN A 24 5.91 -13.32 -9.56
CA GLN A 24 7.21 -12.64 -9.45
C GLN A 24 7.67 -12.51 -8.00
N ARG A 25 6.76 -12.13 -7.12
CA ARG A 25 7.04 -12.02 -5.69
C ARG A 25 7.54 -13.35 -5.12
N LYS A 26 6.82 -14.43 -5.38
CA LYS A 26 7.18 -15.76 -4.89
C LYS A 26 8.53 -16.25 -5.42
N ALA A 27 8.89 -15.88 -6.64
CA ALA A 27 10.15 -16.27 -7.25
C ALA A 27 11.36 -15.60 -6.56
N PHE A 28 11.21 -14.39 -6.05
CA PHE A 28 12.33 -13.57 -5.56
C PHE A 28 12.26 -13.18 -4.09
N GLU A 29 11.16 -13.47 -3.43
CA GLU A 29 10.98 -13.15 -2.01
C GLU A 29 12.04 -13.84 -1.14
N GLY A 30 12.69 -13.07 -0.29
CA GLY A 30 13.78 -13.57 0.53
C GLY A 30 15.17 -13.48 -0.12
N GLU A 31 15.26 -13.29 -1.43
CA GLU A 31 16.52 -13.17 -2.15
C GLU A 31 16.82 -11.73 -2.57
N LYS A 32 15.80 -11.01 -3.00
CA LYS A 32 15.91 -9.63 -3.47
C LYS A 32 14.81 -8.77 -2.86
N ASN A 33 15.04 -7.47 -2.81
CA ASN A 33 14.01 -6.53 -2.40
C ASN A 33 12.87 -6.52 -3.42
N CYS A 34 11.66 -6.75 -2.94
CA CYS A 34 10.45 -6.74 -3.74
C CYS A 34 9.56 -5.56 -3.30
N TYR A 35 9.09 -4.80 -4.27
CA TYR A 35 8.20 -3.66 -4.04
C TYR A 35 6.90 -3.86 -4.80
N ILE A 36 5.79 -3.63 -4.13
CA ILE A 36 4.48 -3.65 -4.77
C ILE A 36 3.76 -2.33 -4.51
N SER A 37 2.93 -1.93 -5.46
CA SER A 37 2.12 -0.74 -5.28
C SER A 37 1.06 -0.94 -4.20
N VAL A 38 0.75 0.14 -3.49
CA VAL A 38 -0.34 0.18 -2.50
C VAL A 38 -1.68 -0.02 -3.19
N TYR A 39 -1.85 0.57 -4.37
CA TYR A 39 -3.08 0.51 -5.13
C TYR A 39 -3.02 -0.58 -6.19
N THR A 40 -4.19 -1.10 -6.54
CA THR A 40 -4.40 -1.83 -7.78
C THR A 40 -4.90 -0.88 -8.85
N PHE A 41 -4.76 -1.28 -10.11
CA PHE A 41 -5.15 -0.46 -11.26
C PHE A 41 -6.08 -1.25 -12.15
N ASP A 42 -7.09 -0.58 -12.69
CA ASP A 42 -8.06 -1.20 -13.58
C ASP A 42 -7.54 -1.37 -14.99
N ASP A 43 -6.59 -0.53 -15.39
CA ASP A 43 -6.11 -0.49 -16.77
C ASP A 43 -4.62 -0.20 -16.85
N LEU A 44 -4.04 -0.59 -17.97
CA LEU A 44 -2.68 -0.24 -18.36
C LEU A 44 -2.71 0.91 -19.35
N TYR A 45 -1.74 1.80 -19.25
CA TYR A 45 -1.60 2.89 -20.19
C TYR A 45 -1.19 2.40 -21.60
N ASP A 46 -0.33 1.38 -21.64
CA ASP A 46 0.14 0.76 -22.87
C ASP A 46 0.43 -0.74 -22.70
N THR A 47 0.80 -1.40 -23.79
CA THR A 47 1.13 -2.83 -23.77
C THR A 47 2.47 -3.15 -23.16
N LYS A 48 3.27 -2.15 -22.78
CA LYS A 48 4.61 -2.30 -22.21
C LYS A 48 4.60 -2.31 -20.67
N GLY A 49 3.44 -2.27 -20.06
CA GLY A 49 3.28 -2.28 -18.61
C GLY A 49 3.36 -0.91 -17.96
N LYS A 50 3.16 0.17 -18.72
CA LYS A 50 3.03 1.50 -18.14
C LYS A 50 1.70 1.63 -17.42
N THR A 51 1.75 2.15 -16.19
CA THR A 51 0.57 2.27 -15.35
C THR A 51 -0.32 3.43 -15.77
N ASP A 52 -1.61 3.19 -15.89
CA ASP A 52 -2.61 4.26 -15.93
C ASP A 52 -3.01 4.63 -14.50
N TYR A 53 -2.38 5.65 -13.95
CA TYR A 53 -2.64 6.08 -12.57
C TYR A 53 -4.07 6.61 -12.36
N THR A 54 -4.74 7.02 -13.40
CA THR A 54 -6.15 7.46 -13.28
C THR A 54 -7.10 6.29 -13.06
N SER A 55 -6.67 5.06 -13.36
CA SER A 55 -7.45 3.84 -13.13
C SER A 55 -7.24 3.24 -11.73
N ALA A 56 -6.53 3.92 -10.83
CA ALA A 56 -6.25 3.41 -9.50
C ALA A 56 -7.52 3.09 -8.72
N VAL A 57 -7.55 1.90 -8.14
CA VAL A 57 -8.60 1.46 -7.22
C VAL A 57 -8.02 1.48 -5.81
N ILE A 58 -8.67 2.23 -4.92
CA ILE A 58 -8.21 2.39 -3.55
C ILE A 58 -9.23 1.76 -2.62
N ASN A 59 -8.87 0.63 -2.05
CA ASN A 59 -9.72 -0.13 -1.14
C ASN A 59 -9.09 -0.32 0.25
N THR A 60 -7.92 0.27 0.47
CA THR A 60 -7.22 0.23 1.75
C THR A 60 -6.60 1.59 2.02
N LEU A 61 -6.82 2.12 3.20
CA LEU A 61 -6.06 3.27 3.71
C LEU A 61 -4.79 2.77 4.36
N TRP A 62 -3.69 3.41 4.04
CA TRP A 62 -2.37 3.10 4.57
C TRP A 62 -1.86 4.28 5.38
N PHE A 63 -1.55 4.03 6.63
CA PHE A 63 -0.95 5.01 7.53
C PHE A 63 0.42 4.53 7.96
N ASP A 64 1.39 5.41 7.89
CA ASP A 64 2.76 5.12 8.29
C ASP A 64 3.12 5.97 9.51
N PHE A 65 3.49 5.30 10.59
CA PHE A 65 3.90 5.94 11.84
C PHE A 65 5.41 5.72 12.00
N ASP A 66 6.17 6.76 11.81
CA ASP A 66 7.63 6.70 11.83
C ASP A 66 8.19 7.76 12.77
N ASP A 67 9.19 7.38 13.55
CA ASP A 67 9.93 8.31 14.43
C ASP A 67 11.40 7.91 14.41
N ASN A 68 12.25 8.84 13.98
CA ASN A 68 13.69 8.61 13.86
C ASN A 68 14.41 8.48 15.20
N LYS A 69 13.77 8.87 16.30
CA LYS A 69 14.41 8.92 17.62
C LYS A 69 13.97 7.78 18.53
N LYS A 70 12.65 7.54 18.65
CA LYS A 70 12.11 6.56 19.60
C LYS A 70 10.89 5.85 19.03
N ILE A 71 10.96 4.54 18.98
CA ILE A 71 9.84 3.67 18.56
C ILE A 71 8.64 3.82 19.49
N GLU A 72 8.86 4.12 20.76
CA GLU A 72 7.79 4.31 21.74
C GLU A 72 6.86 5.47 21.38
N ASN A 73 7.37 6.51 20.73
CA ASN A 73 6.55 7.62 20.23
C ASN A 73 5.60 7.15 19.14
N CYS A 74 6.07 6.31 18.24
CA CYS A 74 5.22 5.69 17.19
C CYS A 74 4.14 4.83 17.80
N LEU A 75 4.48 3.99 18.76
CA LEU A 75 3.51 3.13 19.44
C LEU A 75 2.44 3.93 20.15
N ARG A 76 2.82 5.02 20.80
CA ARG A 76 1.88 5.93 21.45
C ARG A 76 0.92 6.56 20.44
N ASP A 77 1.44 6.99 19.30
CA ASP A 77 0.63 7.59 18.24
C ASP A 77 -0.33 6.58 17.59
N VAL A 78 0.12 5.35 17.37
CA VAL A 78 -0.73 4.25 16.89
C VAL A 78 -1.87 3.98 17.87
N ARG A 79 -1.57 3.87 19.15
CA ARG A 79 -2.59 3.63 20.20
C ARG A 79 -3.57 4.79 20.30
N LYS A 80 -3.09 6.02 20.20
CA LYS A 80 -3.92 7.23 20.21
C LYS A 80 -4.87 7.26 19.01
N PHE A 81 -4.34 6.97 17.81
CA PHE A 81 -5.14 6.90 16.60
C PHE A 81 -6.22 5.81 16.71
N TYR A 82 -5.84 4.62 17.17
CA TYR A 82 -6.77 3.51 17.38
C TYR A 82 -7.92 3.89 18.32
N ARG A 83 -7.58 4.46 19.47
CA ARG A 83 -8.58 4.84 20.47
C ARG A 83 -9.49 5.97 20.02
N LYS A 84 -8.97 6.90 19.24
CA LYS A 84 -9.71 8.09 18.80
C LYS A 84 -10.59 7.83 17.57
N TYR A 85 -10.09 7.06 16.61
CA TYR A 85 -10.73 6.89 15.32
C TYR A 85 -11.22 5.48 15.02
N CYS A 86 -10.49 4.46 15.43
CA CYS A 86 -10.84 3.09 15.10
C CYS A 86 -11.88 2.50 16.04
N LYS A 87 -11.58 2.48 17.31
CA LYS A 87 -12.47 1.88 18.32
C LYS A 87 -13.89 2.49 18.35
N PRO A 88 -14.07 3.83 18.34
CA PRO A 88 -15.41 4.42 18.36
C PRO A 88 -16.24 4.12 17.10
N ASN A 89 -15.59 3.81 15.99
CA ASN A 89 -16.22 3.54 14.69
C ASN A 89 -16.27 2.05 14.36
N ASN A 90 -15.96 1.17 15.30
CA ASN A 90 -15.88 -0.28 15.08
C ASN A 90 -14.96 -0.69 13.92
N ILE A 91 -13.85 0.03 13.77
CA ILE A 91 -12.83 -0.26 12.76
C ILE A 91 -11.76 -1.13 13.38
N GLU A 92 -11.46 -2.27 12.74
CA GLU A 92 -10.35 -3.15 13.11
C GLU A 92 -9.21 -3.00 12.10
N PRO A 93 -8.20 -2.17 12.39
CA PRO A 93 -7.07 -2.02 11.49
C PRO A 93 -6.13 -3.22 11.59
N ARG A 94 -5.40 -3.49 10.51
CA ARG A 94 -4.23 -4.35 10.56
C ARG A 94 -3.02 -3.49 10.90
N ILE A 95 -2.27 -3.88 11.91
CA ILE A 95 -1.12 -3.12 12.40
C ILE A 95 0.13 -3.97 12.26
N TYR A 96 1.14 -3.42 11.61
CA TYR A 96 2.41 -4.10 11.37
C TYR A 96 3.56 -3.29 11.96
N PHE A 97 4.51 -4.00 12.57
CA PHE A 97 5.79 -3.44 12.93
C PHE A 97 6.71 -3.45 11.70
N THR A 98 7.24 -2.28 11.32
CA THR A 98 8.02 -2.16 10.08
C THR A 98 9.51 -2.49 10.21
N GLY A 99 9.90 -3.03 11.35
CA GLY A 99 11.24 -3.62 11.52
C GLY A 99 12.33 -2.66 11.98
N GLY A 100 12.01 -1.47 12.48
CA GLY A 100 13.06 -0.61 12.99
C GLY A 100 12.55 0.70 13.58
N ARG A 101 11.79 1.45 12.82
CA ARG A 101 11.44 2.83 13.19
C ARG A 101 9.97 3.09 13.45
N GLY A 102 9.10 2.16 13.10
CA GLY A 102 7.69 2.51 13.20
C GLY A 102 6.72 1.38 12.96
N PHE A 103 5.50 1.79 12.74
CA PHE A 103 4.37 0.90 12.49
C PHE A 103 3.63 1.34 11.26
N GLN A 104 3.03 0.38 10.58
CA GLN A 104 2.11 0.60 9.49
C GLN A 104 0.72 0.15 9.91
N MET A 105 -0.28 0.97 9.61
CA MET A 105 -1.67 0.64 9.88
C MET A 105 -2.45 0.63 8.57
N ASN A 106 -3.18 -0.45 8.32
CA ASN A 106 -4.01 -0.60 7.13
C ASN A 106 -5.47 -0.71 7.54
N ILE A 107 -6.30 0.09 6.90
CA ILE A 107 -7.75 0.07 7.10
C ILE A 107 -8.42 -0.25 5.77
N ASP A 108 -9.11 -1.39 5.71
CA ASP A 108 -9.80 -1.83 4.52
C ASP A 108 -11.19 -1.20 4.40
N PHE A 109 -11.63 -0.93 3.17
CA PHE A 109 -12.96 -0.41 2.87
C PHE A 109 -13.81 -1.45 2.16
N TRP A 110 -15.11 -1.32 2.36
CA TRP A 110 -16.10 -2.09 1.62
C TRP A 110 -16.30 -1.58 0.19
N CYS A 111 -16.25 -0.27 0.00
CA CYS A 111 -16.44 0.36 -1.30
C CYS A 111 -15.19 1.15 -1.66
N PRO A 112 -14.72 1.05 -2.92
CA PRO A 112 -13.66 1.94 -3.38
C PRO A 112 -14.09 3.39 -3.26
N LEU A 113 -13.25 4.23 -2.71
CA LEU A 113 -13.48 5.67 -2.72
C LEU A 113 -13.22 6.21 -4.11
N GLU A 114 -14.12 7.03 -4.61
CA GLU A 114 -13.83 7.84 -5.80
C GLU A 114 -12.86 8.93 -5.41
N ILE A 115 -11.69 8.90 -5.99
CA ILE A 115 -10.65 9.89 -5.76
C ILE A 115 -10.42 10.66 -7.04
N PRO A 116 -10.39 12.01 -6.99
CA PRO A 116 -10.12 12.82 -8.17
C PRO A 116 -8.81 12.41 -8.85
N ASN A 117 -8.82 12.38 -10.18
CA ASN A 117 -7.69 11.89 -10.98
C ASN A 117 -6.38 12.61 -10.67
N HIS A 118 -6.42 13.92 -10.38
CA HIS A 118 -5.21 14.67 -10.04
C HIS A 118 -4.57 14.21 -8.71
N ILE A 119 -5.36 13.67 -7.79
CA ILE A 119 -4.86 13.10 -6.54
C ILE A 119 -4.27 11.71 -6.79
N LYS A 120 -4.94 10.88 -7.60
CA LYS A 120 -4.44 9.57 -7.99
C LYS A 120 -3.06 9.64 -8.65
N ARG A 121 -2.84 10.64 -9.50
CA ARG A 121 -1.56 10.84 -10.20
C ARG A 121 -0.39 11.16 -9.28
N ARG A 122 -0.65 11.63 -8.07
CA ARG A 122 0.38 11.97 -7.07
C ARG A 122 0.70 10.82 -6.12
N SER A 123 -0.05 9.75 -6.22
CA SER A 123 0.08 8.61 -5.31
C SER A 123 1.20 7.65 -5.66
#